data_86ccc7ab3a5c5c52864a57a79f96af1f
#
_entry.id   86ccc7ab3a5c5c52864a57a79f96af1f
#
_cell.length_a   1.000
_cell.length_b   1.000
_cell.length_c   1.000
_cell.angle_alpha   90.00
_cell.angle_beta   90.00
_cell.angle_gamma   90.00
#
_symmetry.space_group_name_H-M   'P 1'
#
loop_
_entity.id
_entity.type
_entity.pdbx_description
1 polymer ?
#
loop_
_entity_poly.entity_id
_entity_poly.type
_entity_poly.pdbx_seq_one_letter_code
_entity_poly.pdbx_strand_id
1 'polypeptide(L)'
;MFQRTIDREQMNITIVLGDKIPSIKYGGTQRVMWYLGKELNKRGHKVTFIAGKGSSCPFAKVIELDPSVNLNTQIPTDADIVHFNIPVPEGITKPHLLTIHGNGIPANADRNIVFVSRNHAQRLGSESFVYNGLDWDDYGPANLTLSRKN
;
A
#
# COMPACT_ATOMS: atom_id res chain seq x y z
N MET A 1 7.60 16.54 31.57
CA MET A 1 7.10 15.54 30.60
C MET A 1 8.02 15.59 29.39
N PHE A 2 8.96 14.66 29.29
CA PHE A 2 9.91 14.62 28.17
C PHE A 2 9.20 14.05 26.94
N GLN A 3 8.84 14.92 26.03
CA GLN A 3 8.42 14.53 24.69
C GLN A 3 9.68 14.04 23.95
N ARG A 4 9.89 12.73 23.90
CA ARG A 4 10.89 12.15 23.01
C ARG A 4 10.44 12.47 21.57
N THR A 5 11.05 13.49 20.99
CA THR A 5 11.07 13.65 19.54
C THR A 5 11.82 12.43 19.02
N ILE A 6 11.09 11.42 18.57
CA ILE A 6 11.68 10.37 17.77
C ILE A 6 12.07 11.08 16.49
N ASP A 7 13.35 11.31 16.30
CA ASP A 7 13.93 11.78 15.05
C ASP A 7 13.64 10.68 14.02
N ARG A 8 12.51 10.82 13.31
CA ARG A 8 12.08 9.84 12.32
C ARG A 8 12.93 10.07 11.08
N GLU A 9 13.89 9.21 10.89
CA GLU A 9 14.70 9.19 9.68
C GLU A 9 13.78 9.14 8.45
N GLN A 10 13.97 10.09 7.51
CA GLN A 10 13.22 10.13 6.26
C GLN A 10 13.58 8.89 5.42
N MET A 11 12.57 8.17 4.97
CA MET A 11 12.72 6.99 4.13
C MET A 11 12.18 7.23 2.71
N ASN A 12 12.78 6.56 1.73
CA ASN A 12 12.26 6.43 0.38
C ASN A 12 11.43 5.13 0.31
N ILE A 13 10.12 5.27 0.27
CA ILE A 13 9.17 4.13 0.34
C ILE A 13 8.55 3.93 -1.04
N THR A 14 8.69 2.73 -1.59
CA THR A 14 8.04 2.36 -2.85
C THR A 14 6.83 1.49 -2.58
N ILE A 15 5.65 1.89 -3.08
CA ILE A 15 4.40 1.11 -2.98
C ILE A 15 4.06 0.59 -4.36
N VAL A 16 3.97 -0.74 -4.50
CA VAL A 16 3.71 -1.41 -5.77
C VAL A 16 2.28 -1.91 -5.84
N LEU A 17 1.58 -1.51 -6.90
CA LEU A 17 0.20 -1.85 -7.22
C LEU A 17 0.09 -2.35 -8.66
N GLY A 18 -0.79 -3.33 -8.93
CA GLY A 18 -1.08 -3.78 -10.30
C GLY A 18 -2.01 -2.83 -11.06
N ASP A 19 -2.86 -2.12 -10.35
CA ASP A 19 -3.94 -1.33 -10.90
C ASP A 19 -3.63 0.17 -10.93
N LYS A 20 -4.47 0.89 -11.68
CA LYS A 20 -4.40 2.35 -11.79
C LYS A 20 -4.80 3.06 -10.50
N ILE A 21 -4.08 4.14 -10.15
CA ILE A 21 -4.42 5.09 -9.09
C ILE A 21 -4.56 6.53 -9.65
N PRO A 22 -5.42 7.38 -9.08
CA PRO A 22 -6.43 7.07 -8.06
C PRO A 22 -7.55 6.19 -8.60
N SER A 23 -8.17 5.40 -7.71
CA SER A 23 -9.36 4.63 -8.05
C SER A 23 -10.62 5.48 -7.87
N ILE A 24 -11.37 5.68 -8.97
CA ILE A 24 -12.55 6.56 -8.97
C ILE A 24 -13.82 5.83 -8.51
N LYS A 25 -14.03 4.58 -8.96
CA LYS A 25 -15.28 3.83 -8.72
C LYS A 25 -15.10 2.63 -7.81
N TYR A 26 -14.21 1.72 -8.17
CA TYR A 26 -13.92 0.47 -7.47
C TYR A 26 -12.43 0.40 -7.17
N GLY A 27 -12.05 -0.31 -6.12
CA GLY A 27 -10.64 -0.50 -5.79
C GLY A 27 -10.34 -0.24 -4.32
N GLY A 28 -10.71 -1.21 -3.47
CA GLY A 28 -10.44 -1.14 -2.04
C GLY A 28 -8.95 -1.05 -1.74
N THR A 29 -8.15 -1.93 -2.35
CA THR A 29 -6.69 -1.94 -2.20
C THR A 29 -6.05 -0.63 -2.64
N GLN A 30 -6.45 -0.10 -3.81
CA GLN A 30 -5.91 1.14 -4.37
C GLN A 30 -6.18 2.33 -3.44
N ARG A 31 -7.37 2.41 -2.85
CA ARG A 31 -7.73 3.48 -1.89
C ARG A 31 -6.93 3.38 -0.60
N VAL A 32 -6.82 2.17 -0.04
CA VAL A 32 -6.02 1.95 1.18
C VAL A 32 -4.57 2.35 0.95
N MET A 33 -3.98 1.94 -0.17
CA MET A 33 -2.60 2.30 -0.50
C MET A 33 -2.42 3.78 -0.84
N TRP A 34 -3.42 4.41 -1.46
CA TRP A 34 -3.44 5.85 -1.65
C TRP A 34 -3.38 6.61 -0.31
N TYR A 35 -4.24 6.23 0.65
CA TYR A 35 -4.26 6.85 1.97
C TYR A 35 -2.99 6.57 2.77
N LEU A 36 -2.46 5.35 2.68
CA LEU A 36 -1.16 5.02 3.28
C LEU A 36 -0.05 5.92 2.72
N GLY A 37 0.06 6.03 1.40
CA GLY A 37 1.06 6.88 0.76
C GLY A 37 0.90 8.36 1.12
N LYS A 38 -0.34 8.86 1.17
CA LYS A 38 -0.66 10.23 1.59
C LYS A 38 -0.19 10.49 3.02
N GLU A 39 -0.47 9.57 3.94
CA GLU A 39 -0.06 9.71 5.34
C GLU A 39 1.46 9.58 5.51
N LEU A 40 2.12 8.66 4.81
CA LEU A 40 3.57 8.54 4.81
C LEU A 40 4.25 9.82 4.31
N ASN A 41 3.71 10.43 3.25
CA ASN A 41 4.20 11.70 2.73
C ASN A 41 4.01 12.83 3.74
N LYS A 42 2.85 12.92 4.41
CA LYS A 42 2.60 13.89 5.51
C LYS A 42 3.59 13.72 6.66
N ARG A 43 4.06 12.51 6.92
CA ARG A 43 5.07 12.21 7.95
C ARG A 43 6.51 12.48 7.52
N GLY A 44 6.71 13.00 6.32
CA GLY A 44 8.01 13.42 5.80
C GLY A 44 8.76 12.35 5.02
N HIS A 45 8.18 11.17 4.75
CA HIS A 45 8.80 10.16 3.90
C HIS A 45 8.60 10.51 2.41
N LYS A 46 9.53 10.07 1.57
CA LYS A 46 9.39 10.15 0.12
C LYS A 46 8.68 8.91 -0.39
N VAL A 47 7.53 9.10 -1.02
CA VAL A 47 6.72 8.00 -1.55
C VAL A 47 6.82 7.94 -3.07
N THR A 48 7.04 6.73 -3.59
CA THR A 48 6.93 6.42 -5.02
C THR A 48 5.91 5.31 -5.21
N PHE A 49 4.92 5.51 -6.06
CA PHE A 49 4.03 4.46 -6.51
C PHE A 49 4.56 3.84 -7.80
N ILE A 50 4.60 2.50 -7.87
CA ILE A 50 4.65 1.75 -9.13
C ILE A 50 3.25 1.20 -9.33
N ALA A 51 2.53 1.71 -10.34
CA ALA A 51 1.10 1.46 -10.50
C ALA A 51 0.70 1.36 -11.97
N GLY A 52 -0.50 0.85 -12.22
CA GLY A 52 -1.00 0.59 -13.56
C GLY A 52 -1.03 1.83 -14.46
N LYS A 53 -1.08 1.59 -15.76
CA LYS A 53 -1.04 2.60 -16.83
C LYS A 53 -2.03 3.74 -16.63
N GLY A 54 -1.54 4.97 -16.83
CA GLY A 54 -2.35 6.19 -16.67
C GLY A 54 -2.59 6.59 -15.22
N SER A 55 -1.78 6.09 -14.28
CA SER A 55 -1.79 6.51 -12.88
C SER A 55 -1.20 7.90 -12.71
N SER A 56 -1.69 8.63 -11.71
CA SER A 56 -1.16 9.93 -11.31
C SER A 56 -1.33 10.15 -9.81
N CYS A 57 -0.46 10.96 -9.20
CA CYS A 57 -0.55 11.27 -7.78
C CYS A 57 0.01 12.68 -7.52
N PRO A 58 -0.73 13.59 -6.82
CA PRO A 58 -0.28 14.94 -6.58
C PRO A 58 0.76 15.07 -5.45
N PHE A 59 0.91 14.05 -4.59
CA PHE A 59 1.79 14.09 -3.42
C PHE A 59 2.96 13.09 -3.49
N ALA A 60 3.03 12.25 -4.53
CA ALA A 60 4.04 11.23 -4.66
C ALA A 60 4.47 11.06 -6.12
N LYS A 61 5.69 10.57 -6.33
CA LYS A 61 6.15 10.14 -7.64
C LYS A 61 5.36 8.91 -8.10
N VAL A 62 5.05 8.83 -9.38
CA VAL A 62 4.42 7.66 -10.01
C VAL A 62 5.33 7.13 -11.11
N ILE A 63 5.57 5.84 -11.09
CA ILE A 63 6.19 5.06 -12.16
C ILE A 63 5.10 4.17 -12.73
N GLU A 64 4.87 4.23 -14.03
CA GLU A 64 3.92 3.35 -14.69
C GLU A 64 4.48 1.93 -14.74
N LEU A 65 3.74 0.96 -14.21
CA LEU A 65 4.13 -0.44 -14.21
C LEU A 65 4.10 -0.99 -15.64
N ASP A 66 5.23 -1.46 -16.12
CA ASP A 66 5.34 -2.20 -17.37
C ASP A 66 5.36 -3.71 -17.09
N PRO A 67 4.30 -4.45 -17.40
CA PRO A 67 4.23 -5.89 -17.13
C PRO A 67 5.16 -6.71 -18.03
N SER A 68 5.71 -6.13 -19.10
CA SER A 68 6.66 -6.80 -20.01
C SER A 68 8.10 -6.74 -19.51
N VAL A 69 8.39 -5.93 -18.51
CA VAL A 69 9.71 -5.70 -17.95
C VAL A 69 9.79 -6.27 -16.54
N ASN A 70 10.94 -6.86 -16.18
CA ASN A 70 11.14 -7.37 -14.82
C ASN A 70 10.89 -6.26 -13.77
N LEU A 71 10.01 -6.54 -12.82
CA LEU A 71 9.62 -5.57 -11.79
C LEU A 71 10.81 -5.08 -10.95
N ASN A 72 11.81 -5.95 -10.69
CA ASN A 72 13.01 -5.55 -9.95
C ASN A 72 13.76 -4.38 -10.60
N THR A 73 13.73 -4.28 -11.94
CA THR A 73 14.39 -3.20 -12.65
C THR A 73 13.60 -1.89 -12.67
N GLN A 74 12.33 -1.95 -12.29
CA GLN A 74 11.45 -0.78 -12.19
C GLN A 74 11.46 -0.15 -10.79
N ILE A 75 11.93 -0.89 -9.79
CA ILE A 75 12.04 -0.40 -8.41
C ILE A 75 13.19 0.62 -8.34
N PRO A 76 12.94 1.83 -7.80
CA PRO A 76 14.00 2.84 -7.64
C PRO A 76 15.20 2.30 -6.84
N THR A 77 16.41 2.61 -7.30
CA THR A 77 17.64 2.15 -6.65
C THR A 77 17.82 2.74 -5.25
N ASP A 78 17.25 3.90 -5.00
CA ASP A 78 17.25 4.61 -3.71
C ASP A 78 16.09 4.20 -2.78
N ALA A 79 15.25 3.23 -3.16
CA ALA A 79 14.19 2.73 -2.29
C ALA A 79 14.79 2.05 -1.05
N ASP A 80 14.41 2.51 0.14
CA ASP A 80 14.78 1.91 1.42
C ASP A 80 13.93 0.70 1.75
N ILE A 81 12.64 0.74 1.37
CA ILE A 81 11.68 -0.36 1.55
C ILE A 81 10.68 -0.40 0.41
N VAL A 82 10.25 -1.60 0.04
CA VAL A 82 9.23 -1.83 -0.99
C VAL A 82 8.01 -2.51 -0.37
N HIS A 83 6.85 -1.89 -0.52
CA HIS A 83 5.57 -2.44 -0.09
C HIS A 83 4.80 -3.00 -1.28
N PHE A 84 4.78 -4.31 -1.41
CA PHE A 84 4.07 -5.00 -2.47
C PHE A 84 2.60 -5.23 -2.11
N ASN A 85 1.72 -5.04 -3.09
CA ASN A 85 0.30 -5.43 -3.07
C ASN A 85 -0.04 -6.35 -4.26
N ILE A 86 1.00 -6.83 -4.92
CA ILE A 86 1.02 -7.85 -5.98
C ILE A 86 2.12 -8.85 -5.63
N PRO A 87 2.19 -10.02 -6.26
CA PRO A 87 3.24 -11.00 -5.96
C PRO A 87 4.65 -10.39 -6.01
N VAL A 88 5.44 -10.74 -5.02
CA VAL A 88 6.85 -10.30 -4.93
C VAL A 88 7.65 -10.94 -6.06
N PRO A 89 8.44 -10.19 -6.84
CA PRO A 89 9.25 -10.75 -7.90
C PRO A 89 10.40 -11.61 -7.33
N GLU A 90 10.77 -12.64 -8.05
CA GLU A 90 11.96 -13.43 -7.73
C GLU A 90 13.22 -12.55 -7.73
N GLY A 91 14.15 -12.84 -6.82
CA GLY A 91 15.42 -12.13 -6.74
C GLY A 91 15.35 -10.72 -6.17
N ILE A 92 14.27 -10.36 -5.49
CA ILE A 92 14.21 -9.09 -4.74
C ILE A 92 15.30 -9.05 -3.66
N THR A 93 16.10 -8.00 -3.67
CA THR A 93 17.19 -7.78 -2.69
C THR A 93 16.89 -6.65 -1.70
N LYS A 94 15.89 -5.83 -2.01
CA LYS A 94 15.47 -4.71 -1.17
C LYS A 94 14.68 -5.19 0.04
N PRO A 95 14.78 -4.53 1.21
CA PRO A 95 13.82 -4.70 2.29
C PRO A 95 12.40 -4.54 1.76
N HIS A 96 11.53 -5.48 2.09
CA HIS A 96 10.17 -5.44 1.55
C HIS A 96 9.15 -6.11 2.46
N LEU A 97 7.89 -5.84 2.18
CA LEU A 97 6.75 -6.55 2.73
C LEU A 97 5.67 -6.72 1.65
N LEU A 98 4.83 -7.74 1.84
CA LEU A 98 3.68 -8.02 0.98
C LEU A 98 2.40 -7.95 1.81
N THR A 99 1.46 -7.09 1.45
CA THR A 99 0.13 -7.11 2.05
C THR A 99 -0.82 -7.97 1.23
N ILE A 100 -1.43 -8.94 1.88
CA ILE A 100 -2.46 -9.81 1.29
C ILE A 100 -3.83 -9.22 1.56
N HIS A 101 -4.49 -8.77 0.50
CA HIS A 101 -5.86 -8.22 0.55
C HIS A 101 -6.94 -9.25 0.24
N GLY A 102 -6.60 -10.28 -0.53
CA GLY A 102 -7.50 -11.39 -0.90
C GLY A 102 -7.46 -12.57 0.09
N ASN A 103 -8.25 -13.60 -0.18
CA ASN A 103 -8.42 -14.74 0.72
C ASN A 103 -7.32 -15.83 0.62
N GLY A 104 -6.42 -15.75 -0.33
CA GLY A 104 -5.38 -16.74 -0.57
C GLY A 104 -3.98 -16.19 -0.38
N ILE A 105 -3.02 -17.07 -0.06
CA ILE A 105 -1.59 -16.76 -0.09
C ILE A 105 -1.05 -17.22 -1.45
N PRO A 106 -0.26 -16.39 -2.17
CA PRO A 106 0.45 -16.84 -3.35
C PRO A 106 1.34 -18.05 -3.04
N ALA A 107 1.43 -19.03 -3.94
CA ALA A 107 2.17 -20.28 -3.73
C ALA A 107 3.65 -20.06 -3.36
N ASN A 108 4.25 -18.98 -3.83
CA ASN A 108 5.65 -18.59 -3.57
C ASN A 108 5.72 -17.34 -2.66
N ALA A 109 4.77 -17.20 -1.74
CA ALA A 109 4.75 -16.04 -0.85
C ALA A 109 5.97 -16.03 0.07
N ASP A 110 6.60 -14.87 0.15
CA ASP A 110 7.70 -14.57 1.06
C ASP A 110 7.24 -14.63 2.53
N ARG A 111 8.21 -14.67 3.44
CA ARG A 111 7.96 -14.61 4.89
C ARG A 111 7.49 -13.24 5.37
N ASN A 112 7.73 -12.19 4.61
CA ASN A 112 7.39 -10.80 4.96
C ASN A 112 5.94 -10.46 4.58
N ILE A 113 4.99 -11.28 5.02
CA ILE A 113 3.57 -11.11 4.72
C ILE A 113 2.86 -10.41 5.87
N VAL A 114 1.98 -9.47 5.50
CA VAL A 114 1.05 -8.79 6.40
C VAL A 114 -0.37 -9.00 5.92
N PHE A 115 -1.28 -9.32 6.82
CA PHE A 115 -2.69 -9.52 6.54
C PHE A 115 -3.52 -8.29 6.96
N VAL A 116 -4.71 -8.12 6.39
CA VAL A 116 -5.55 -6.94 6.62
C VAL A 116 -6.47 -7.07 7.85
N SER A 117 -6.41 -8.18 8.57
CA SER A 117 -7.11 -8.35 9.84
C SER A 117 -6.54 -9.52 10.66
N ARG A 118 -6.80 -9.52 11.97
CA ARG A 118 -6.43 -10.62 12.87
C ARG A 118 -7.02 -11.95 12.41
N ASN A 119 -8.31 -11.98 12.10
CA ASN A 119 -8.99 -13.19 11.63
C ASN A 119 -8.37 -13.72 10.34
N HIS A 120 -8.02 -12.83 9.40
CA HIS A 120 -7.35 -13.21 8.15
C HIS A 120 -5.98 -13.84 8.43
N ALA A 121 -5.15 -13.23 9.26
CA ALA A 121 -3.85 -13.76 9.64
C ALA A 121 -3.96 -15.14 10.32
N GLN A 122 -4.83 -15.25 11.34
CA GLN A 122 -5.01 -16.50 12.10
C GLN A 122 -5.47 -17.68 11.24
N ARG A 123 -6.39 -17.45 10.28
CA ARG A 123 -6.83 -18.50 9.34
C ARG A 123 -5.69 -19.06 8.49
N LEU A 124 -4.63 -18.30 8.32
CA LEU A 124 -3.48 -18.65 7.49
C LEU A 124 -2.19 -18.89 8.34
N GLY A 125 -2.38 -19.12 9.66
CA GLY A 125 -1.29 -19.48 10.56
C GLY A 125 -0.31 -18.35 10.88
N SER A 126 -0.73 -17.08 10.76
CA SER A 126 0.10 -15.91 11.03
C SER A 126 -0.49 -15.03 12.13
N GLU A 127 0.38 -14.23 12.77
CA GLU A 127 0.00 -13.18 13.72
C GLU A 127 0.24 -11.78 13.15
N SER A 128 0.82 -11.67 11.96
CA SER A 128 1.15 -10.39 11.32
C SER A 128 -0.06 -9.81 10.61
N PHE A 129 -0.63 -8.75 11.16
CA PHE A 129 -1.74 -8.05 10.51
C PHE A 129 -1.74 -6.55 10.80
N VAL A 130 -2.32 -5.79 9.87
CA VAL A 130 -2.63 -4.36 10.01
C VAL A 130 -4.00 -4.13 9.41
N TYR A 131 -4.91 -3.52 10.16
CA TYR A 131 -6.22 -3.15 9.62
C TYR A 131 -6.09 -2.07 8.55
N ASN A 132 -6.94 -2.13 7.53
CA ASN A 132 -7.01 -1.09 6.52
C ASN A 132 -7.41 0.24 7.15
N GLY A 133 -6.60 1.26 6.90
CA GLY A 133 -6.89 2.64 7.28
C GLY A 133 -7.65 3.38 6.19
N LEU A 134 -8.43 4.38 6.59
CA LEU A 134 -9.13 5.32 5.72
C LEU A 134 -8.79 6.74 6.13
N ASP A 135 -8.72 7.64 5.16
CA ASP A 135 -8.65 9.08 5.42
C ASP A 135 -10.08 9.62 5.54
N TRP A 136 -10.52 9.86 6.77
CA TRP A 136 -11.87 10.32 7.03
C TRP A 136 -12.15 11.73 6.47
N ASP A 137 -11.13 12.54 6.22
CA ASP A 137 -11.29 13.87 5.63
C ASP A 137 -11.79 13.80 4.19
N ASP A 138 -11.56 12.67 3.50
CA ASP A 138 -12.06 12.42 2.13
C ASP A 138 -13.55 11.98 2.12
N TYR A 139 -14.14 11.72 3.30
CA TYR A 139 -15.54 11.35 3.45
C TYR A 139 -16.32 12.52 4.04
N GLY A 140 -17.33 13.00 3.33
CA GLY A 140 -18.24 14.01 3.86
C GLY A 140 -19.02 13.50 5.09
N PRO A 141 -19.74 14.39 5.80
CA PRO A 141 -20.56 13.98 6.93
C PRO A 141 -21.60 12.95 6.51
N ALA A 142 -21.85 11.98 7.38
CA ALA A 142 -22.85 10.95 7.13
C ALA A 142 -24.23 11.59 6.92
N ASN A 143 -24.87 11.30 5.78
CA ASN A 143 -26.24 11.74 5.54
C ASN A 143 -27.22 10.78 6.21
N LEU A 144 -27.62 11.09 7.44
CA LEU A 144 -28.53 10.30 8.24
C LEU A 144 -30.01 10.45 7.86
N THR A 145 -30.32 11.38 6.93
CA THR A 145 -31.71 11.65 6.49
C THR A 145 -32.13 10.83 5.26
N LEU A 146 -31.18 10.17 4.60
CA LEU A 146 -31.51 9.28 3.48
C LEU A 146 -32.08 7.96 4.01
N SER A 147 -33.37 7.74 3.84
CA SER A 147 -34.00 6.43 4.04
C SER A 147 -33.34 5.41 3.09
N ARG A 148 -33.04 4.21 3.60
CA ARG A 148 -32.62 3.09 2.75
C ARG A 148 -33.71 2.86 1.71
N LYS A 149 -33.38 2.99 0.44
CA LYS A 149 -34.23 2.45 -0.62
C LYS A 149 -34.06 0.93 -0.57
N ASN A 150 -35.14 0.23 -0.20
CA ASN A 150 -35.22 -1.23 -0.29
C ASN A 150 -35.19 -1.67 -1.75
#